data_65ac619f7db646ebd8bd3a82f196ca8b
#
_entry.id   65ac619f7db646ebd8bd3a82f196ca8b
#
_cell.length_a   1.000
_cell.length_b   1.000
_cell.length_c   1.000
_cell.angle_alpha   90.00
_cell.angle_beta   90.00
_cell.angle_gamma   90.00
#
_symmetry.space_group_name_H-M   'P 1'
#
loop_
_entity.id
_entity.type
_entity.pdbx_description
1 polymer ?
#
loop_
_entity_poly.entity_id
_entity_poly.type
_entity_poly.pdbx_seq_one_letter_code
_entity_poly.pdbx_strand_id
1 'polypeptide(L)'
;MNRQKITWLQILQGWSMLLVVIGHVTLTGIFENPQTPVSATIERVIYSFHMPLFMFISGFLFYFTKISRDLAYKEVVFDKLKRLGIPYLFFTFFTFAVKFIFSPFMKRPVELSLRQFTDSFLYPSSNPLSEMWFVATLFIIMLSYPLLKYMITGHFKIAVLIIGSVVLNLFFPPDIFLLCLSNVAYMFLFFCLGILFCKFDIQRFLSHSGSLLLSLLLFIALNLIPDCPILLLNLTGIIFSVSLCLNLTPIVSGLFSSFRDYTFQIFLLGIFPQIAIRILYSKIPQNELSYWSLYIISILLGIYLPVFIAKIVEKIPNKLIRCCFGL
;
A
#
# COMPACT_ATOMS: atom_id res chain seq x y z
N MET A 1 11.33 15.15 20.67
CA MET A 1 11.44 15.37 19.21
C MET A 1 10.22 16.15 18.74
N ASN A 2 10.45 17.38 18.26
CA ASN A 2 9.39 18.27 17.79
C ASN A 2 8.55 17.59 16.68
N ARG A 3 7.25 17.95 16.62
CA ARG A 3 6.30 17.54 15.58
C ARG A 3 6.65 18.07 14.16
N GLN A 4 7.92 18.27 13.84
CA GLN A 4 8.31 18.54 12.46
C GLN A 4 7.88 17.32 11.62
N LYS A 5 6.89 17.56 10.77
CA LYS A 5 6.52 16.63 9.72
C LYS A 5 7.81 16.19 9.05
N ILE A 6 8.11 14.88 9.06
CA ILE A 6 9.33 14.36 8.45
C ILE A 6 9.10 14.45 6.93
N THR A 7 9.56 15.52 6.31
CA THR A 7 9.24 15.88 4.92
C THR A 7 9.58 14.77 3.93
N TRP A 8 10.75 14.13 4.09
CA TRP A 8 11.12 13.01 3.22
C TRP A 8 10.15 11.83 3.31
N LEU A 9 9.61 11.56 4.50
CA LEU A 9 8.64 10.48 4.68
C LEU A 9 7.28 10.81 4.04
N GLN A 10 6.87 12.08 4.07
CA GLN A 10 5.67 12.52 3.35
C GLN A 10 5.84 12.42 1.84
N ILE A 11 7.03 12.74 1.32
CA ILE A 11 7.36 12.54 -0.10
C ILE A 11 7.35 11.04 -0.42
N LEU A 12 7.92 10.20 0.45
CA LEU A 12 7.92 8.75 0.28
C LEU A 12 6.50 8.16 0.30
N GLN A 13 5.60 8.68 1.14
CA GLN A 13 4.17 8.31 1.13
C GLN A 13 3.49 8.69 -0.19
N GLY A 14 3.75 9.90 -0.71
CA GLY A 14 3.24 10.33 -2.01
C GLY A 14 3.81 9.48 -3.15
N TRP A 15 5.12 9.22 -3.14
CA TRP A 15 5.80 8.35 -4.11
C TRP A 15 5.21 6.95 -4.12
N SER A 16 5.10 6.33 -2.95
CA SER A 16 4.56 4.97 -2.85
C SER A 16 3.10 4.90 -3.32
N MET A 17 2.28 5.93 -3.02
CA MET A 17 0.89 5.97 -3.50
C MET A 17 0.82 6.16 -5.02
N LEU A 18 1.68 6.97 -5.60
CA LEU A 18 1.79 7.10 -7.06
C LEU A 18 2.10 5.74 -7.71
N LEU A 19 3.04 4.98 -7.14
CA LEU A 19 3.36 3.63 -7.63
C LEU A 19 2.16 2.69 -7.54
N VAL A 20 1.38 2.72 -6.44
CA VAL A 20 0.15 1.92 -6.32
C VAL A 20 -0.85 2.28 -7.42
N VAL A 21 -1.11 3.58 -7.60
CA VAL A 21 -2.07 4.02 -8.63
C VAL A 21 -1.60 3.60 -10.02
N ILE A 22 -0.33 3.81 -10.37
CA ILE A 22 0.23 3.40 -11.67
C ILE A 22 0.15 1.87 -11.83
N GLY A 23 0.52 1.10 -10.81
CA GLY A 23 0.48 -0.36 -10.85
C GLY A 23 -0.93 -0.92 -11.08
N HIS A 24 -1.97 -0.21 -10.62
CA HIS A 24 -3.36 -0.65 -10.79
C HIS A 24 -4.02 -0.13 -12.08
N VAL A 25 -3.34 0.69 -12.89
CA VAL A 25 -3.82 1.13 -14.21
C VAL A 25 -3.68 0.00 -15.22
N THR A 26 -4.40 -1.08 -15.04
CA THR A 26 -4.48 -2.12 -16.05
C THR A 26 -5.66 -1.82 -16.97
N LEU A 27 -5.39 -1.30 -18.17
CA LEU A 27 -6.43 -1.08 -19.20
C LEU A 27 -6.82 -2.38 -19.91
N THR A 28 -6.16 -3.46 -19.55
CA THR A 28 -6.25 -4.79 -20.14
C THR A 28 -6.60 -5.85 -19.09
N GLY A 29 -6.73 -7.08 -19.47
CA GLY A 29 -7.00 -8.20 -18.56
C GLY A 29 -8.47 -8.58 -18.44
N ILE A 30 -9.31 -7.76 -17.82
CA ILE A 30 -10.75 -8.05 -17.72
C ILE A 30 -11.44 -7.98 -19.08
N PHE A 31 -10.91 -7.21 -20.03
CA PHE A 31 -11.48 -6.96 -21.37
C PHE A 31 -10.70 -7.62 -22.50
N GLU A 32 -9.80 -8.55 -22.20
CA GLU A 32 -9.04 -9.36 -23.18
C GLU A 32 -8.15 -8.54 -24.13
N ASN A 33 -7.83 -7.32 -23.79
CA ASN A 33 -6.96 -6.48 -24.60
C ASN A 33 -5.49 -6.70 -24.19
N PRO A 34 -4.58 -6.88 -25.14
CA PRO A 34 -3.17 -7.06 -24.81
C PRO A 34 -2.58 -5.76 -24.21
N GLN A 35 -1.84 -5.90 -23.11
CA GLN A 35 -1.02 -4.84 -22.60
C GLN A 35 0.09 -4.51 -23.60
N THR A 36 0.49 -3.24 -23.66
CA THR A 36 1.72 -2.92 -24.39
C THR A 36 2.94 -3.49 -23.64
N PRO A 37 4.03 -3.90 -24.34
CA PRO A 37 5.24 -4.40 -23.67
C PRO A 37 5.80 -3.41 -22.63
N VAL A 38 5.65 -2.12 -22.88
CA VAL A 38 6.10 -1.04 -21.98
C VAL A 38 5.26 -1.03 -20.70
N SER A 39 3.92 -1.04 -20.81
CA SER A 39 3.03 -1.02 -19.64
C SER A 39 3.17 -2.30 -18.81
N ALA A 40 3.36 -3.46 -19.44
CA ALA A 40 3.61 -4.72 -18.75
C ALA A 40 4.94 -4.68 -17.98
N THR A 41 5.99 -4.06 -18.54
CA THR A 41 7.27 -3.89 -17.85
C THR A 41 7.14 -2.94 -16.66
N ILE A 42 6.45 -1.80 -16.83
CA ILE A 42 6.17 -0.86 -15.73
C ILE A 42 5.43 -1.57 -14.59
N GLU A 43 4.38 -2.30 -14.92
CA GLU A 43 3.60 -3.05 -13.94
C GLU A 43 4.47 -4.07 -13.20
N ARG A 44 5.22 -4.93 -13.90
CA ARG A 44 6.12 -5.91 -13.32
C ARG A 44 7.12 -5.29 -12.34
N VAL A 45 7.77 -4.19 -12.73
CA VAL A 45 8.75 -3.50 -11.89
C VAL A 45 8.07 -2.91 -10.65
N ILE A 46 6.92 -2.28 -10.78
CA ILE A 46 6.19 -1.70 -9.64
C ILE A 46 5.72 -2.81 -8.68
N TYR A 47 5.10 -3.88 -9.21
CA TYR A 47 4.60 -4.98 -8.40
C TYR A 47 5.70 -5.75 -7.66
N SER A 48 6.95 -5.62 -8.11
CA SER A 48 8.07 -6.25 -7.42
C SER A 48 8.36 -5.66 -6.04
N PHE A 49 7.88 -4.42 -5.69
CA PHE A 49 8.26 -3.83 -4.40
C PHE A 49 7.27 -2.85 -3.77
N HIS A 50 6.23 -2.36 -4.50
CA HIS A 50 5.39 -1.26 -4.00
C HIS A 50 4.63 -1.61 -2.70
N MET A 51 4.09 -2.83 -2.56
CA MET A 51 3.39 -3.23 -1.33
C MET A 51 4.33 -3.45 -0.14
N PRO A 52 5.50 -4.12 -0.30
CA PRO A 52 6.58 -4.12 0.69
C PRO A 52 7.01 -2.71 1.13
N LEU A 53 7.11 -1.75 0.21
CA LEU A 53 7.42 -0.36 0.52
C LEU A 53 6.36 0.29 1.42
N PHE A 54 5.06 0.08 1.13
CA PHE A 54 3.99 0.56 2.00
C PHE A 54 4.02 -0.07 3.39
N MET A 55 4.34 -1.35 3.48
CA MET A 55 4.47 -2.05 4.75
C MET A 55 5.66 -1.51 5.55
N PHE A 56 6.79 -1.24 4.89
CA PHE A 56 7.96 -0.60 5.48
C PHE A 56 7.62 0.79 6.04
N ILE A 57 6.95 1.65 5.27
CA ILE A 57 6.49 2.98 5.71
C ILE A 57 5.56 2.86 6.92
N SER A 58 4.66 1.87 6.90
CA SER A 58 3.74 1.62 8.01
C SER A 58 4.46 1.22 9.28
N GLY A 59 5.49 0.38 9.19
CA GLY A 59 6.37 0.00 10.30
C GLY A 59 7.14 1.19 10.87
N PHE A 60 7.70 2.03 10.00
CA PHE A 60 8.37 3.28 10.40
C PHE A 60 7.43 4.19 11.19
N LEU A 61 6.26 4.47 10.64
CA LEU A 61 5.26 5.32 11.29
C LEU A 61 4.72 4.70 12.59
N PHE A 62 4.60 3.37 12.64
CA PHE A 62 4.16 2.66 13.83
C PHE A 62 5.15 2.81 14.98
N TYR A 63 6.44 2.67 14.70
CA TYR A 63 7.48 2.96 15.69
C TYR A 63 7.41 4.42 16.14
N PHE A 64 7.45 5.34 15.20
CA PHE A 64 7.49 6.79 15.46
C PHE A 64 6.28 7.31 16.25
N THR A 65 5.08 6.78 15.96
CA THR A 65 3.83 7.30 16.55
C THR A 65 3.33 6.51 17.75
N LYS A 66 3.72 5.24 17.90
CA LYS A 66 3.17 4.33 18.92
C LYS A 66 4.25 3.78 19.85
N ILE A 67 5.24 3.05 19.31
CA ILE A 67 6.23 2.34 20.14
C ILE A 67 7.13 3.33 20.88
N SER A 68 7.69 4.34 20.19
CA SER A 68 8.57 5.35 20.80
C SER A 68 7.88 6.23 21.84
N ARG A 69 6.54 6.26 21.82
CA ARG A 69 5.72 7.03 22.79
C ARG A 69 5.21 6.17 23.94
N ASP A 70 5.53 4.90 23.92
CA ASP A 70 5.17 3.95 25.00
C ASP A 70 3.67 3.88 25.29
N LEU A 71 2.82 3.95 24.23
CA LEU A 71 1.37 3.95 24.39
C LEU A 71 0.88 2.62 24.99
N ALA A 72 -0.24 2.67 25.70
CA ALA A 72 -0.91 1.46 26.19
C ALA A 72 -1.48 0.65 25.02
N TYR A 73 -1.43 -0.71 25.13
CA TYR A 73 -1.92 -1.60 24.07
C TYR A 73 -3.39 -1.31 23.68
N LYS A 74 -4.23 -1.07 24.68
CA LYS A 74 -5.64 -0.71 24.47
C LYS A 74 -5.82 0.53 23.57
N GLU A 75 -5.01 1.56 23.80
CA GLU A 75 -5.04 2.80 22.99
C GLU A 75 -4.63 2.53 21.55
N VAL A 76 -3.59 1.70 21.36
CA VAL A 76 -3.12 1.32 20.01
C VAL A 76 -4.22 0.55 19.27
N VAL A 77 -4.81 -0.47 19.89
CA VAL A 77 -5.89 -1.26 19.29
C VAL A 77 -7.08 -0.39 18.93
N PHE A 78 -7.53 0.47 19.84
CA PHE A 78 -8.68 1.32 19.59
C PHE A 78 -8.43 2.36 18.49
N ASP A 79 -7.22 2.95 18.43
CA ASP A 79 -6.83 3.83 17.33
C ASP A 79 -6.85 3.10 15.98
N LYS A 80 -6.35 1.84 15.94
CA LYS A 80 -6.33 1.06 14.71
C LYS A 80 -7.70 0.54 14.29
N LEU A 81 -8.55 0.17 15.23
CA LEU A 81 -9.95 -0.13 14.94
C LEU A 81 -10.66 1.05 14.29
N LYS A 82 -10.46 2.28 14.79
CA LYS A 82 -11.04 3.47 14.17
C LYS A 82 -10.49 3.76 12.78
N ARG A 83 -9.16 3.68 12.61
CA ARG A 83 -8.51 4.13 11.39
C ARG A 83 -8.46 3.10 10.27
N LEU A 84 -8.53 1.81 10.58
CA LEU A 84 -8.46 0.72 9.63
C LEU A 84 -9.74 -0.14 9.65
N GLY A 85 -10.24 -0.49 10.84
CA GLY A 85 -11.40 -1.37 11.01
C GLY A 85 -12.70 -0.74 10.50
N ILE A 86 -13.02 0.50 10.90
CA ILE A 86 -14.23 1.18 10.43
C ILE A 86 -14.23 1.38 8.92
N PRO A 87 -13.15 1.91 8.28
CA PRO A 87 -13.06 1.97 6.82
C PRO A 87 -13.17 0.60 6.15
N TYR A 88 -12.52 -0.42 6.70
CA TYR A 88 -12.61 -1.79 6.18
C TYR A 88 -14.07 -2.27 6.11
N LEU A 89 -14.80 -2.16 7.21
CA LEU A 89 -16.22 -2.53 7.29
C LEU A 89 -17.06 -1.71 6.29
N PHE A 90 -16.92 -0.38 6.34
CA PHE A 90 -17.69 0.52 5.48
C PHE A 90 -17.47 0.22 3.99
N PHE A 91 -16.21 0.13 3.55
CA PHE A 91 -15.91 -0.12 2.14
C PHE A 91 -16.23 -1.53 1.68
N THR A 92 -16.19 -2.53 2.58
CA THR A 92 -16.71 -3.86 2.28
C THR A 92 -18.20 -3.79 1.96
N PHE A 93 -19.02 -3.20 2.83
CA PHE A 93 -20.46 -3.03 2.60
C PHE A 93 -20.76 -2.18 1.36
N PHE A 94 -20.07 -1.05 1.23
CA PHE A 94 -20.22 -0.14 0.08
C PHE A 94 -19.96 -0.87 -1.24
N THR A 95 -18.87 -1.62 -1.32
CA THR A 95 -18.50 -2.33 -2.54
C THR A 95 -19.47 -3.49 -2.84
N PHE A 96 -19.96 -4.19 -1.80
CA PHE A 96 -21.03 -5.16 -1.96
C PHE A 96 -22.27 -4.52 -2.58
N ALA A 97 -22.74 -3.40 -2.02
CA ALA A 97 -23.91 -2.70 -2.53
C ALA A 97 -23.73 -2.24 -3.99
N VAL A 98 -22.58 -1.62 -4.31
CA VAL A 98 -22.27 -1.18 -5.67
C VAL A 98 -22.23 -2.37 -6.63
N LYS A 99 -21.53 -3.44 -6.31
CA LYS A 99 -21.43 -4.63 -7.17
C LYS A 99 -22.76 -5.35 -7.33
N PHE A 100 -23.61 -5.36 -6.31
CA PHE A 100 -24.94 -5.95 -6.40
C PHE A 100 -25.85 -5.13 -7.33
N ILE A 101 -25.91 -3.81 -7.17
CA ILE A 101 -26.72 -2.91 -8.01
C ILE A 101 -26.30 -3.01 -9.48
N PHE A 102 -25.00 -3.06 -9.74
CA PHE A 102 -24.43 -3.16 -11.10
C PHE A 102 -24.15 -4.59 -11.55
N SER A 103 -24.62 -5.61 -10.83
CA SER A 103 -24.39 -7.03 -11.13
C SER A 103 -24.64 -7.41 -12.59
N PRO A 104 -25.71 -6.94 -13.27
CA PRO A 104 -25.94 -7.30 -14.67
C PRO A 104 -24.84 -6.82 -15.64
N PHE A 105 -24.05 -5.81 -15.23
CA PHE A 105 -23.00 -5.23 -16.05
C PHE A 105 -21.60 -5.67 -15.65
N MET A 106 -21.48 -6.56 -14.63
CA MET A 106 -20.20 -6.98 -14.10
C MET A 106 -19.76 -8.36 -14.59
N LYS A 107 -18.50 -8.50 -14.99
CA LYS A 107 -17.90 -9.80 -15.33
C LYS A 107 -17.74 -10.72 -14.09
N ARG A 108 -17.64 -10.17 -12.90
CA ARG A 108 -17.59 -10.88 -11.62
C ARG A 108 -18.66 -10.34 -10.69
N PRO A 109 -19.93 -10.74 -10.88
CA PRO A 109 -21.02 -10.33 -10.01
C PRO A 109 -20.79 -10.84 -8.57
N VAL A 110 -21.39 -10.17 -7.63
CA VAL A 110 -21.39 -10.57 -6.21
C VAL A 110 -22.74 -11.17 -5.89
N GLU A 111 -22.76 -12.32 -5.24
CA GLU A 111 -23.98 -12.92 -4.69
C GLU A 111 -24.23 -12.35 -3.28
N LEU A 112 -25.46 -11.91 -3.02
CA LEU A 112 -25.86 -11.53 -1.67
C LEU A 112 -26.10 -12.79 -0.83
N SER A 113 -25.03 -13.45 -0.43
CA SER A 113 -25.09 -14.60 0.48
C SER A 113 -24.37 -14.26 1.80
N LEU A 114 -24.92 -14.76 2.91
CA LEU A 114 -24.27 -14.64 4.21
C LEU A 114 -22.85 -15.23 4.18
N ARG A 115 -22.66 -16.32 3.41
CA ARG A 115 -21.36 -16.96 3.21
C ARG A 115 -20.37 -15.99 2.57
N GLN A 116 -20.70 -15.37 1.44
CA GLN A 116 -19.79 -14.46 0.74
C GLN A 116 -19.46 -13.23 1.58
N PHE A 117 -20.41 -12.77 2.40
CA PHE A 117 -20.19 -11.71 3.36
C PHE A 117 -19.21 -12.13 4.45
N THR A 118 -19.38 -13.31 5.09
CA THR A 118 -18.45 -13.81 6.10
C THR A 118 -17.08 -14.11 5.53
N ASP A 119 -17.00 -14.62 4.29
CA ASP A 119 -15.75 -14.90 3.59
C ASP A 119 -14.94 -13.62 3.35
N SER A 120 -15.58 -12.46 3.17
CA SER A 120 -14.88 -11.17 3.05
C SER A 120 -14.09 -10.77 4.30
N PHE A 121 -14.40 -11.34 5.47
CA PHE A 121 -13.66 -11.12 6.72
C PHE A 121 -12.69 -12.26 7.03
N LEU A 122 -13.10 -13.50 6.79
CA LEU A 122 -12.26 -14.66 7.04
C LEU A 122 -11.17 -14.79 5.97
N TYR A 123 -11.47 -14.41 4.74
CA TYR A 123 -10.59 -14.45 3.58
C TYR A 123 -10.54 -13.07 2.91
N PRO A 124 -9.83 -12.08 3.47
CA PRO A 124 -9.84 -10.71 2.96
C PRO A 124 -9.43 -10.56 1.50
N SER A 125 -8.69 -11.53 0.95
CA SER A 125 -8.37 -11.61 -0.50
C SER A 125 -9.61 -11.86 -1.36
N SER A 126 -10.70 -12.40 -0.79
CA SER A 126 -12.00 -12.61 -1.43
C SER A 126 -12.96 -11.44 -1.25
N ASN A 127 -12.52 -10.36 -0.61
CA ASN A 127 -13.32 -9.15 -0.43
C ASN A 127 -13.72 -8.57 -1.80
N PRO A 128 -14.95 -8.07 -1.99
CA PRO A 128 -15.35 -7.39 -3.21
C PRO A 128 -14.42 -6.25 -3.64
N LEU A 129 -13.80 -5.57 -2.70
CA LEU A 129 -12.69 -4.66 -2.92
C LEU A 129 -11.39 -5.41 -2.63
N SER A 130 -10.77 -5.97 -3.67
CA SER A 130 -9.63 -6.89 -3.53
C SER A 130 -8.48 -6.30 -2.72
N GLU A 131 -8.26 -4.98 -2.81
CA GLU A 131 -7.18 -4.26 -2.11
C GLU A 131 -7.30 -4.33 -0.58
N MET A 132 -8.47 -4.69 -0.05
CA MET A 132 -8.72 -4.79 1.40
C MET A 132 -7.84 -5.84 2.10
N TRP A 133 -7.28 -6.80 1.37
CA TRP A 133 -6.31 -7.74 1.93
C TRP A 133 -5.14 -7.03 2.64
N PHE A 134 -4.69 -5.89 2.09
CA PHE A 134 -3.58 -5.14 2.69
C PHE A 134 -3.97 -4.48 4.01
N VAL A 135 -5.19 -3.91 4.10
CA VAL A 135 -5.70 -3.29 5.34
C VAL A 135 -5.83 -4.34 6.45
N ALA A 136 -6.37 -5.52 6.12
CA ALA A 136 -6.49 -6.63 7.06
C ALA A 136 -5.11 -7.12 7.52
N THR A 137 -4.17 -7.33 6.59
CA THR A 137 -2.79 -7.73 6.89
C THR A 137 -2.11 -6.73 7.81
N LEU A 138 -2.20 -5.44 7.48
CA LEU A 138 -1.61 -4.36 8.27
C LEU A 138 -2.21 -4.30 9.69
N PHE A 139 -3.53 -4.45 9.79
CA PHE A 139 -4.23 -4.45 11.07
C PHE A 139 -3.74 -5.61 11.96
N ILE A 140 -3.67 -6.84 11.42
CA ILE A 140 -3.20 -8.02 12.15
C ILE A 140 -1.74 -7.84 12.61
N ILE A 141 -0.85 -7.36 11.73
CA ILE A 141 0.54 -7.07 12.10
C ILE A 141 0.60 -6.04 13.24
N MET A 142 -0.23 -4.99 13.20
CA MET A 142 -0.24 -3.97 14.26
C MET A 142 -0.77 -4.48 15.61
N LEU A 143 -1.59 -5.55 15.63
CA LEU A 143 -2.00 -6.22 16.88
C LEU A 143 -0.83 -6.90 17.59
N SER A 144 0.26 -7.22 16.90
CA SER A 144 1.49 -7.75 17.50
C SER A 144 2.32 -6.70 18.25
N TYR A 145 1.76 -5.50 18.51
CA TYR A 145 2.42 -4.40 19.23
C TYR A 145 3.17 -4.82 20.50
N PRO A 146 2.61 -5.63 21.44
CA PRO A 146 3.33 -6.02 22.65
C PRO A 146 4.57 -6.84 22.34
N LEU A 147 4.48 -7.75 21.37
CA LEU A 147 5.60 -8.57 20.91
C LEU A 147 6.68 -7.67 20.29
N LEU A 148 6.31 -6.80 19.36
CA LEU A 148 7.23 -5.89 18.68
C LEU A 148 7.95 -4.98 19.68
N LYS A 149 7.19 -4.37 20.61
CA LYS A 149 7.74 -3.53 21.66
C LYS A 149 8.77 -4.27 22.52
N TYR A 150 8.48 -5.53 22.91
CA TYR A 150 9.39 -6.38 23.68
C TYR A 150 10.64 -6.77 22.86
N MET A 151 10.47 -7.18 21.61
CA MET A 151 11.56 -7.71 20.79
C MET A 151 12.60 -6.65 20.39
N ILE A 152 12.23 -5.38 20.34
CA ILE A 152 13.16 -4.32 19.98
C ILE A 152 14.00 -3.76 21.15
N THR A 153 13.88 -4.31 22.36
CA THR A 153 14.57 -3.77 23.55
C THR A 153 16.05 -4.19 23.67
N GLY A 154 16.50 -5.20 22.93
CA GLY A 154 17.87 -5.70 23.01
C GLY A 154 18.37 -6.28 21.70
N HIS A 155 19.69 -6.23 21.45
CA HIS A 155 20.28 -6.67 20.19
C HIS A 155 19.99 -8.14 19.85
N PHE A 156 20.08 -9.04 20.84
CA PHE A 156 19.74 -10.44 20.64
C PHE A 156 18.27 -10.64 20.23
N LYS A 157 17.35 -9.95 20.89
CA LYS A 157 15.93 -10.02 20.56
C LYS A 157 15.65 -9.47 19.16
N ILE A 158 16.32 -8.38 18.75
CA ILE A 158 16.24 -7.83 17.40
C ILE A 158 16.74 -8.86 16.37
N ALA A 159 17.87 -9.52 16.64
CA ALA A 159 18.38 -10.58 15.75
C ALA A 159 17.35 -11.72 15.61
N VAL A 160 16.76 -12.19 16.71
CA VAL A 160 15.69 -13.21 16.69
C VAL A 160 14.46 -12.71 15.90
N LEU A 161 14.05 -11.46 16.09
CA LEU A 161 12.93 -10.87 15.35
C LEU A 161 13.19 -10.85 13.83
N ILE A 162 14.38 -10.41 13.41
CA ILE A 162 14.75 -10.36 11.99
C ILE A 162 14.86 -11.76 11.42
N ILE A 163 15.58 -12.68 12.06
CA ILE A 163 15.72 -14.06 11.58
C ILE A 163 14.34 -14.71 11.48
N GLY A 164 13.49 -14.58 12.51
CA GLY A 164 12.14 -15.12 12.49
C GLY A 164 11.27 -14.50 11.38
N SER A 165 11.37 -13.20 11.14
CA SER A 165 10.62 -12.55 10.07
C SER A 165 11.11 -12.94 8.67
N VAL A 166 12.41 -13.19 8.48
CA VAL A 166 12.98 -13.74 7.23
C VAL A 166 12.51 -15.16 7.02
N VAL A 167 12.52 -16.00 8.05
CA VAL A 167 12.02 -17.38 7.96
C VAL A 167 10.53 -17.39 7.61
N LEU A 168 9.72 -16.54 8.23
CA LEU A 168 8.31 -16.39 7.86
C LEU A 168 8.14 -15.93 6.40
N ASN A 169 8.92 -14.96 5.95
CA ASN A 169 8.83 -14.44 4.58
C ASN A 169 9.17 -15.52 3.53
N LEU A 170 10.20 -16.36 3.79
CA LEU A 170 10.72 -17.31 2.82
C LEU A 170 10.04 -18.69 2.85
N PHE A 171 9.60 -19.14 4.02
CA PHE A 171 9.18 -20.53 4.22
C PHE A 171 7.73 -20.71 4.66
N PHE A 172 7.00 -19.61 4.96
CA PHE A 172 5.59 -19.75 5.30
C PHE A 172 4.77 -20.13 4.06
N PRO A 173 3.83 -21.10 4.15
CA PRO A 173 3.02 -21.53 3.01
C PRO A 173 2.27 -20.35 2.35
N PRO A 174 2.29 -20.23 0.99
CA PRO A 174 1.71 -19.08 0.30
C PRO A 174 0.17 -19.14 0.18
N ASP A 175 -0.43 -20.27 0.48
CA ASP A 175 -1.84 -20.62 0.21
C ASP A 175 -2.73 -20.62 1.47
N ILE A 176 -2.24 -20.15 2.61
CA ILE A 176 -3.05 -19.96 3.82
C ILE A 176 -3.76 -18.61 3.77
N PHE A 177 -4.92 -18.59 3.09
CA PHE A 177 -5.69 -17.35 2.86
C PHE A 177 -6.53 -16.91 4.06
N LEU A 178 -6.76 -17.79 5.04
CA LEU A 178 -7.49 -17.46 6.25
C LEU A 178 -6.83 -16.26 6.95
N LEU A 179 -7.62 -15.19 7.18
CA LEU A 179 -7.14 -13.93 7.78
C LEU A 179 -5.87 -13.36 7.11
N CYS A 180 -5.65 -13.65 5.84
CA CYS A 180 -4.44 -13.25 5.11
C CYS A 180 -3.12 -13.71 5.75
N LEU A 181 -3.08 -14.87 6.43
CA LEU A 181 -1.90 -15.30 7.19
C LEU A 181 -0.64 -15.40 6.32
N SER A 182 -0.74 -15.86 5.07
CA SER A 182 0.39 -15.86 4.14
C SER A 182 0.89 -14.45 3.84
N ASN A 183 -0.02 -13.49 3.65
CA ASN A 183 0.34 -12.09 3.45
C ASN A 183 0.93 -11.47 4.73
N VAL A 184 0.41 -11.83 5.90
CA VAL A 184 0.96 -11.40 7.20
C VAL A 184 2.40 -11.90 7.34
N ALA A 185 2.65 -13.18 7.11
CA ALA A 185 3.98 -13.77 7.18
C ALA A 185 4.97 -13.12 6.20
N TYR A 186 4.53 -12.93 4.95
CA TYR A 186 5.32 -12.29 3.90
C TYR A 186 5.64 -10.82 4.22
N MET A 187 4.65 -10.04 4.68
CA MET A 187 4.78 -8.60 4.91
C MET A 187 5.42 -8.22 6.25
N PHE A 188 5.42 -9.14 7.23
CA PHE A 188 5.92 -8.89 8.57
C PHE A 188 7.38 -8.44 8.59
N LEU A 189 8.23 -9.02 7.73
CA LEU A 189 9.62 -8.63 7.57
C LEU A 189 9.77 -7.14 7.23
N PHE A 190 9.03 -6.64 6.24
CA PHE A 190 9.15 -5.25 5.79
C PHE A 190 8.64 -4.27 6.84
N PHE A 191 7.61 -4.66 7.59
CA PHE A 191 7.13 -3.88 8.73
C PHE A 191 8.20 -3.78 9.83
N CYS A 192 8.86 -4.89 10.18
CA CYS A 192 9.96 -4.92 11.15
C CYS A 192 11.15 -4.08 10.66
N LEU A 193 11.51 -4.18 9.38
CA LEU A 193 12.57 -3.34 8.79
C LEU A 193 12.23 -1.85 8.91
N GLY A 194 10.99 -1.45 8.69
CA GLY A 194 10.53 -0.06 8.89
C GLY A 194 10.68 0.42 10.33
N ILE A 195 10.31 -0.42 11.32
CA ILE A 195 10.51 -0.15 12.75
C ILE A 195 11.99 0.09 13.06
N LEU A 196 12.86 -0.82 12.62
CA LEU A 196 14.30 -0.76 12.91
C LEU A 196 14.97 0.41 12.19
N PHE A 197 14.54 0.71 10.97
CA PHE A 197 15.01 1.85 10.21
C PHE A 197 14.77 3.17 10.97
N CYS A 198 13.58 3.34 11.54
CA CYS A 198 13.25 4.49 12.36
C CYS A 198 14.01 4.48 13.69
N LYS A 199 14.10 3.32 14.34
CA LYS A 199 14.75 3.17 15.65
C LYS A 199 16.23 3.53 15.61
N PHE A 200 16.94 3.07 14.57
CA PHE A 200 18.40 3.25 14.43
C PHE A 200 18.80 4.46 13.58
N ASP A 201 17.83 5.28 13.15
CA ASP A 201 18.08 6.49 12.37
C ASP A 201 18.88 6.21 11.06
N ILE A 202 18.55 5.07 10.39
CA ILE A 202 19.30 4.55 9.23
C ILE A 202 19.24 5.51 8.03
N GLN A 203 18.24 6.42 7.98
CA GLN A 203 18.11 7.41 6.91
C GLN A 203 19.38 8.27 6.71
N ARG A 204 20.21 8.45 7.75
CA ARG A 204 21.46 9.19 7.64
C ARG A 204 22.43 8.60 6.63
N PHE A 205 22.44 7.27 6.48
CA PHE A 205 23.31 6.57 5.55
C PHE A 205 22.81 6.62 4.10
N LEU A 206 21.52 6.88 3.90
CA LEU A 206 20.90 6.90 2.58
C LEU A 206 20.67 8.31 2.01
N SER A 207 21.05 9.36 2.74
CA SER A 207 20.86 10.76 2.34
C SER A 207 21.91 11.30 1.35
N HIS A 208 22.89 10.49 0.95
CA HIS A 208 23.93 10.87 0.03
C HIS A 208 23.60 10.52 -1.42
N SER A 209 24.00 11.35 -2.38
CA SER A 209 23.80 11.09 -3.81
C SER A 209 24.45 9.79 -4.29
N GLY A 210 25.57 9.39 -3.71
CA GLY A 210 26.23 8.11 -3.98
C GLY A 210 25.34 6.91 -3.60
N SER A 211 24.62 6.97 -2.48
CA SER A 211 23.69 5.90 -2.09
C SER A 211 22.47 5.83 -3.02
N LEU A 212 22.00 6.97 -3.54
CA LEU A 212 20.95 7.00 -4.55
C LEU A 212 21.40 6.33 -5.84
N LEU A 213 22.58 6.71 -6.36
CA LEU A 213 23.09 6.13 -7.60
C LEU A 213 23.32 4.62 -7.45
N LEU A 214 23.96 4.19 -6.36
CA LEU A 214 24.22 2.77 -6.11
C LEU A 214 22.93 1.97 -5.98
N SER A 215 21.94 2.46 -5.23
CA SER A 215 20.65 1.77 -5.06
C SER A 215 19.85 1.70 -6.36
N LEU A 216 19.89 2.75 -7.18
CA LEU A 216 19.26 2.76 -8.50
C LEU A 216 19.91 1.72 -9.44
N LEU A 217 21.25 1.73 -9.54
CA LEU A 217 21.97 0.79 -10.39
C LEU A 217 21.74 -0.66 -9.96
N LEU A 218 21.76 -0.92 -8.64
CA LEU A 218 21.49 -2.25 -8.11
C LEU A 218 20.05 -2.70 -8.39
N PHE A 219 19.06 -1.80 -8.20
CA PHE A 219 17.66 -2.11 -8.49
C PHE A 219 17.44 -2.41 -9.97
N ILE A 220 18.04 -1.61 -10.87
CA ILE A 220 17.97 -1.87 -12.32
C ILE A 220 18.63 -3.22 -12.65
N ALA A 221 19.86 -3.45 -12.17
CA ALA A 221 20.60 -4.67 -12.46
C ALA A 221 19.84 -5.93 -12.04
N LEU A 222 19.24 -5.93 -10.82
CA LEU A 222 18.45 -7.07 -10.35
C LEU A 222 17.15 -7.27 -11.15
N ASN A 223 16.52 -6.20 -11.63
CA ASN A 223 15.34 -6.31 -12.50
C ASN A 223 15.64 -6.83 -13.90
N LEU A 224 16.92 -6.80 -14.34
CA LEU A 224 17.38 -7.38 -15.61
C LEU A 224 17.75 -8.86 -15.48
N ILE A 225 17.94 -9.38 -14.26
CA ILE A 225 18.25 -10.79 -14.03
C ILE A 225 16.95 -11.60 -14.12
N PRO A 226 16.84 -12.58 -15.02
CA PRO A 226 15.71 -13.50 -15.04
C PRO A 226 15.60 -14.26 -13.70
N ASP A 227 14.39 -14.47 -13.23
CA ASP A 227 14.08 -15.22 -11.99
C ASP A 227 14.80 -14.73 -10.74
N CYS A 228 15.14 -13.44 -10.68
CA CYS A 228 15.75 -12.83 -9.51
C CYS A 228 14.83 -13.05 -8.27
N PRO A 229 15.39 -13.48 -7.14
CA PRO A 229 14.58 -13.65 -5.92
C PRO A 229 13.81 -12.40 -5.56
N ILE A 230 12.48 -12.53 -5.41
CA ILE A 230 11.58 -11.40 -5.16
C ILE A 230 11.98 -10.58 -3.93
N LEU A 231 12.54 -11.22 -2.90
CA LEU A 231 13.02 -10.55 -1.70
C LEU A 231 14.11 -9.52 -2.01
N LEU A 232 15.02 -9.81 -2.94
CA LEU A 232 16.08 -8.88 -3.34
C LEU A 232 15.50 -7.67 -4.09
N LEU A 233 14.51 -7.90 -4.96
CA LEU A 233 13.80 -6.82 -5.66
C LEU A 233 13.02 -5.94 -4.67
N ASN A 234 12.35 -6.56 -3.69
CA ASN A 234 11.65 -5.83 -2.63
C ASN A 234 12.62 -4.90 -1.86
N LEU A 235 13.73 -5.47 -1.37
CA LEU A 235 14.69 -4.72 -0.54
C LEU A 235 15.36 -3.60 -1.33
N THR A 236 15.80 -3.86 -2.55
CA THR A 236 16.46 -2.84 -3.38
C THR A 236 15.48 -1.77 -3.83
N GLY A 237 14.24 -2.10 -4.16
CA GLY A 237 13.19 -1.15 -4.47
C GLY A 237 12.84 -0.23 -3.29
N ILE A 238 12.81 -0.78 -2.06
CA ILE A 238 12.63 0.01 -0.83
C ILE A 238 13.81 0.96 -0.62
N ILE A 239 15.05 0.45 -0.67
CA ILE A 239 16.27 1.25 -0.47
C ILE A 239 16.37 2.36 -1.51
N PHE A 240 16.13 2.05 -2.78
CA PHE A 240 16.08 3.04 -3.86
C PHE A 240 15.02 4.12 -3.60
N SER A 241 13.78 3.73 -3.26
CA SER A 241 12.68 4.68 -3.00
C SER A 241 12.98 5.61 -1.83
N VAL A 242 13.53 5.06 -0.74
CA VAL A 242 13.92 5.84 0.45
C VAL A 242 15.05 6.81 0.09
N SER A 243 16.11 6.33 -0.58
CA SER A 243 17.24 7.17 -0.98
C SER A 243 16.81 8.27 -1.95
N LEU A 244 15.94 7.95 -2.91
CA LEU A 244 15.34 8.92 -3.84
C LEU A 244 14.64 10.06 -3.09
N CYS A 245 13.73 9.71 -2.17
CA CYS A 245 12.95 10.70 -1.42
C CYS A 245 13.80 11.54 -0.47
N LEU A 246 14.84 10.95 0.15
CA LEU A 246 15.79 11.68 0.98
C LEU A 246 16.58 12.72 0.17
N ASN A 247 17.04 12.36 -1.02
CA ASN A 247 17.80 13.26 -1.89
C ASN A 247 16.92 14.30 -2.59
N LEU A 248 15.64 14.02 -2.85
CA LEU A 248 14.69 14.98 -3.43
C LEU A 248 14.20 16.02 -2.39
N THR A 249 14.17 15.67 -1.12
CA THR A 249 13.63 16.54 -0.06
C THR A 249 14.25 17.93 -0.01
N PRO A 250 15.59 18.12 -0.08
CA PRO A 250 16.18 19.44 -0.05
C PRO A 250 15.91 20.26 -1.33
N ILE A 251 15.59 19.58 -2.45
CA ILE A 251 15.37 20.21 -3.76
C ILE A 251 13.90 20.60 -3.93
N VAL A 252 12.98 19.68 -3.62
CA VAL A 252 11.53 19.84 -3.86
C VAL A 252 10.75 19.37 -2.63
N SER A 253 10.79 20.12 -1.53
CA SER A 253 10.09 19.76 -0.28
C SER A 253 8.56 19.70 -0.43
N GLY A 254 7.99 20.41 -1.42
CA GLY A 254 6.57 20.40 -1.77
C GLY A 254 6.12 19.26 -2.67
N LEU A 255 7.00 18.33 -3.05
CA LEU A 255 6.66 17.23 -3.96
C LEU A 255 5.48 16.42 -3.41
N PHE A 256 4.52 16.13 -4.30
CA PHE A 256 3.27 15.42 -3.98
C PHE A 256 2.35 16.10 -2.93
N SER A 257 2.60 17.37 -2.56
CA SER A 257 1.79 18.08 -1.56
C SER A 257 0.30 18.16 -1.92
N SER A 258 -0.05 18.05 -3.19
CA SER A 258 -1.44 18.05 -3.67
C SER A 258 -2.25 16.83 -3.23
N PHE A 259 -1.58 15.69 -2.92
CA PHE A 259 -2.28 14.44 -2.60
C PHE A 259 -1.63 13.56 -1.49
N ARG A 260 -0.37 13.81 -1.13
CA ARG A 260 0.37 12.93 -0.19
C ARG A 260 -0.27 12.81 1.21
N ASP A 261 -1.07 13.77 1.62
CA ASP A 261 -1.79 13.73 2.90
C ASP A 261 -3.07 12.87 2.83
N TYR A 262 -3.49 12.44 1.62
CA TYR A 262 -4.71 11.66 1.34
C TYR A 262 -4.42 10.24 0.83
N THR A 263 -3.24 9.70 1.12
CA THR A 263 -2.82 8.39 0.58
C THR A 263 -3.79 7.26 0.93
N PHE A 264 -4.36 7.27 2.13
CA PHE A 264 -5.31 6.23 2.53
C PHE A 264 -6.65 6.34 1.76
N GLN A 265 -7.13 7.56 1.50
CA GLN A 265 -8.34 7.80 0.72
C GLN A 265 -8.14 7.45 -0.75
N ILE A 266 -6.94 7.71 -1.30
CA ILE A 266 -6.56 7.27 -2.65
C ILE A 266 -6.55 5.74 -2.72
N PHE A 267 -5.99 5.08 -1.70
CA PHE A 267 -6.00 3.61 -1.62
C PHE A 267 -7.42 3.03 -1.61
N LEU A 268 -8.36 3.63 -0.85
CA LEU A 268 -9.73 3.16 -0.72
C LEU A 268 -10.59 3.41 -1.97
N LEU A 269 -10.36 4.52 -2.65
CA LEU A 269 -11.26 5.03 -3.71
C LEU A 269 -10.66 5.02 -5.11
N GLY A 270 -9.32 4.95 -5.24
CA GLY A 270 -8.62 5.14 -6.52
C GLY A 270 -8.96 4.09 -7.58
N ILE A 271 -9.32 2.88 -7.17
CA ILE A 271 -9.68 1.81 -8.09
C ILE A 271 -11.00 2.08 -8.85
N PHE A 272 -11.96 2.77 -8.23
CA PHE A 272 -13.28 2.99 -8.86
C PHE A 272 -13.19 3.82 -10.15
N PRO A 273 -12.53 5.00 -10.19
CA PRO A 273 -12.35 5.73 -11.45
C PRO A 273 -11.50 4.94 -12.45
N GLN A 274 -10.53 4.16 -12.02
CA GLN A 274 -9.74 3.31 -12.92
C GLN A 274 -10.59 2.23 -13.59
N ILE A 275 -11.54 1.61 -12.87
CA ILE A 275 -12.51 0.68 -13.45
C ILE A 275 -13.38 1.39 -14.49
N ALA A 276 -13.86 2.61 -14.20
CA ALA A 276 -14.66 3.38 -15.16
C ALA A 276 -13.90 3.68 -16.45
N ILE A 277 -12.61 4.04 -16.34
CA ILE A 277 -11.74 4.26 -17.52
C ILE A 277 -11.51 2.97 -18.31
N ARG A 278 -11.36 1.80 -17.65
CA ARG A 278 -11.27 0.51 -18.35
C ARG A 278 -12.54 0.20 -19.16
N ILE A 279 -13.71 0.47 -18.57
CA ILE A 279 -14.99 0.30 -19.26
C ILE A 279 -15.07 1.25 -20.46
N LEU A 280 -14.64 2.50 -20.31
CA LEU A 280 -14.59 3.47 -21.41
C LEU A 280 -13.65 2.99 -22.53
N TYR A 281 -12.44 2.54 -22.19
CA TYR A 281 -11.47 2.04 -23.16
C TYR A 281 -12.02 0.88 -23.99
N SER A 282 -12.81 -0.03 -23.37
CA SER A 282 -13.44 -1.14 -24.11
C SER A 282 -14.51 -0.71 -25.14
N LYS A 283 -14.96 0.56 -25.12
CA LYS A 283 -16.01 1.10 -25.98
C LYS A 283 -15.51 2.03 -27.09
N ILE A 284 -14.22 2.34 -27.11
CA ILE A 284 -13.60 3.23 -28.11
C ILE A 284 -12.61 2.46 -28.98
N PRO A 285 -12.19 3.02 -30.14
CA PRO A 285 -11.13 2.42 -30.94
C PRO A 285 -9.83 2.27 -30.15
N GLN A 286 -9.31 1.03 -30.14
CA GLN A 286 -8.15 0.66 -29.36
C GLN A 286 -6.88 0.83 -30.20
N ASN A 287 -6.17 1.92 -29.96
CA ASN A 287 -4.90 2.24 -30.58
C ASN A 287 -3.93 2.79 -29.52
N GLU A 288 -2.66 2.98 -29.88
CA GLU A 288 -1.66 3.46 -28.92
C GLU A 288 -2.01 4.83 -28.32
N LEU A 289 -2.58 5.74 -29.13
CA LEU A 289 -2.96 7.07 -28.66
C LEU A 289 -4.07 6.99 -27.61
N SER A 290 -5.15 6.23 -27.89
CA SER A 290 -6.25 6.05 -26.95
C SER A 290 -5.78 5.31 -25.69
N TYR A 291 -4.88 4.32 -25.83
CA TYR A 291 -4.30 3.58 -24.71
C TYR A 291 -3.54 4.53 -23.76
N TRP A 292 -2.53 5.24 -24.26
CA TRP A 292 -1.70 6.09 -23.42
C TRP A 292 -2.44 7.31 -22.87
N SER A 293 -3.37 7.89 -23.66
CA SER A 293 -4.21 8.99 -23.18
C SER A 293 -5.07 8.56 -21.99
N LEU A 294 -5.77 7.42 -22.10
CA LEU A 294 -6.59 6.91 -21.00
C LEU A 294 -5.76 6.35 -19.83
N TYR A 295 -4.56 5.86 -20.11
CA TYR A 295 -3.61 5.48 -19.08
C TYR A 295 -3.27 6.67 -18.16
N ILE A 296 -2.91 7.81 -18.74
CA ILE A 296 -2.61 9.04 -18.00
C ILE A 296 -3.86 9.57 -17.27
N ILE A 297 -5.01 9.61 -17.96
CA ILE A 297 -6.28 10.05 -17.36
C ILE A 297 -6.64 9.13 -16.18
N SER A 298 -6.43 7.83 -16.29
CA SER A 298 -6.67 6.86 -15.22
C SER A 298 -5.81 7.13 -13.98
N ILE A 299 -4.53 7.47 -14.17
CA ILE A 299 -3.65 7.87 -13.05
C ILE A 299 -4.18 9.15 -12.39
N LEU A 300 -4.48 10.19 -13.19
CA LEU A 300 -4.93 11.47 -12.67
C LEU A 300 -6.26 11.35 -11.91
N LEU A 301 -7.23 10.65 -12.47
CA LEU A 301 -8.51 10.41 -11.81
C LEU A 301 -8.37 9.49 -10.61
N GLY A 302 -7.50 8.47 -10.67
CA GLY A 302 -7.21 7.57 -9.55
C GLY A 302 -6.61 8.29 -8.35
N ILE A 303 -5.91 9.42 -8.55
CA ILE A 303 -5.34 10.25 -7.49
C ILE A 303 -6.31 11.37 -7.09
N TYR A 304 -6.73 12.21 -8.03
CA TYR A 304 -7.37 13.48 -7.69
C TYR A 304 -8.87 13.37 -7.38
N LEU A 305 -9.58 12.39 -7.93
CA LEU A 305 -10.99 12.18 -7.56
C LEU A 305 -11.15 11.73 -6.10
N PRO A 306 -10.36 10.74 -5.58
CA PRO A 306 -10.34 10.44 -4.16
C PRO A 306 -9.97 11.63 -3.26
N VAL A 307 -8.99 12.44 -3.66
CA VAL A 307 -8.60 13.65 -2.91
C VAL A 307 -9.75 14.65 -2.87
N PHE A 308 -10.44 14.84 -3.98
CA PHE A 308 -11.61 15.73 -4.05
C PHE A 308 -12.73 15.24 -3.13
N ILE A 309 -13.06 13.95 -3.18
CA ILE A 309 -14.05 13.32 -2.29
C ILE A 309 -13.63 13.49 -0.82
N ALA A 310 -12.37 13.21 -0.48
CA ALA A 310 -11.85 13.35 0.87
C ALA A 310 -12.03 14.78 1.40
N LYS A 311 -11.69 15.79 0.60
CA LYS A 311 -11.87 17.22 0.96
C LYS A 311 -13.33 17.61 1.17
N ILE A 312 -14.27 16.97 0.46
CA ILE A 312 -15.71 17.16 0.71
C ILE A 312 -16.09 16.51 2.05
N VAL A 313 -15.66 15.26 2.28
CA VAL A 313 -15.96 14.51 3.51
C VAL A 313 -15.39 15.21 4.76
N GLU A 314 -14.21 15.81 4.67
CA GLU A 314 -13.63 16.60 5.77
C GLU A 314 -14.54 17.75 6.24
N LYS A 315 -15.32 18.34 5.32
CA LYS A 315 -16.28 19.42 5.65
C LYS A 315 -17.56 18.94 6.31
N ILE A 316 -17.84 17.63 6.27
CA ILE A 316 -19.03 17.06 6.91
C ILE A 316 -18.84 17.04 8.43
N PRO A 317 -19.75 17.62 9.22
CA PRO A 317 -19.59 17.70 10.68
C PRO A 317 -19.67 16.34 11.37
N ASN A 318 -20.27 15.33 10.74
CA ASN A 318 -20.46 13.99 11.31
C ASN A 318 -19.15 13.22 11.39
N LYS A 319 -18.68 12.97 12.62
CA LYS A 319 -17.43 12.23 12.91
C LYS A 319 -17.46 10.78 12.38
N LEU A 320 -18.62 10.12 12.40
CA LEU A 320 -18.74 8.73 11.93
C LEU A 320 -18.47 8.65 10.42
N ILE A 321 -19.05 9.56 9.65
CA ILE A 321 -18.82 9.63 8.20
C ILE A 321 -17.33 9.83 7.91
N ARG A 322 -16.68 10.76 8.62
CA ARG A 322 -15.23 10.97 8.46
C ARG A 322 -14.43 9.71 8.81
N CYS A 323 -14.77 9.04 9.91
CA CYS A 323 -14.14 7.77 10.27
C CYS A 323 -14.31 6.68 9.21
N CYS A 324 -15.44 6.61 8.51
CA CYS A 324 -15.65 5.66 7.41
C CYS A 324 -14.64 5.85 6.27
N PHE A 325 -14.16 7.08 6.07
CA PHE A 325 -13.14 7.40 5.07
C PHE A 325 -11.71 7.47 5.65
N GLY A 326 -11.53 7.11 6.92
CA GLY A 326 -10.22 7.16 7.59
C GLY A 326 -9.72 8.59 7.88
N LEU A 327 -10.66 9.56 7.99
CA LEU A 327 -10.43 10.98 8.26
C LEU A 327 -10.73 11.34 9.72
#